data_6c1c799b1e86c55c56b099ec55405e58
#
_entry.id   6c1c799b1e86c55c56b099ec55405e58
#
_cell.length_a   1.000
_cell.length_b   1.000
_cell.length_c   1.000
_cell.angle_alpha   90.00
_cell.angle_beta   90.00
_cell.angle_gamma   90.00
#
_symmetry.space_group_name_H-M   'P 1'
#
loop_
_entity.id
_entity.type
_entity.pdbx_description
1 polymer ?
#
loop_
_entity_poly.entity_id
_entity_poly.type
_entity_poly.pdbx_seq_one_letter_code
_entity_poly.pdbx_strand_id
1 'polypeptide(L)'
;ETGVDIDRVAGSQRQGRVSENDIKLFVASKTYEIPKPEIKNNEKLKQEYAHSDFGEVEIKDIPRVKKLSSKYLMNSWTNIPHVTNHDEADITELEEFRTSFTDIYTGEKKKITPLAFIVKALTASLKKFPNFNSSIDEIDEGKMTVKKYYHVGIAVDTPHGLMVPKLRNADNKNINIISSELKKLSDQCRNLKIDKKELFGGSMTITSLGGIGGSFFTPIINFPEVAILGVGKSEKKQIFLDGKFV
;
A
#
# COMPACT_ATOMS: atom_id res chain seq x y z
N GLU A 1 23.41 -24.68 17.78
CA GLU A 1 22.12 -25.43 17.80
C GLU A 1 21.42 -25.14 16.48
N THR A 2 21.74 -25.96 15.46
CA THR A 2 21.34 -25.69 14.06
C THR A 2 20.03 -26.39 13.67
N GLY A 3 19.41 -27.16 14.58
CA GLY A 3 18.17 -27.91 14.32
C GLY A 3 18.28 -28.97 13.20
N VAL A 4 19.49 -29.32 12.81
CA VAL A 4 19.75 -30.31 11.75
C VAL A 4 19.60 -31.71 12.32
N ASP A 5 18.81 -32.52 11.64
CA ASP A 5 18.69 -33.96 11.90
C ASP A 5 19.99 -34.67 11.48
N ILE A 6 20.75 -35.13 12.47
CA ILE A 6 22.10 -35.72 12.29
C ILE A 6 22.04 -36.99 11.45
N ASP A 7 20.95 -37.74 11.45
CA ASP A 7 20.78 -38.99 10.68
C ASP A 7 20.78 -38.77 9.16
N ARG A 8 20.61 -37.49 8.75
CA ARG A 8 20.64 -37.07 7.33
C ARG A 8 21.98 -36.56 6.85
N VAL A 9 22.97 -36.44 7.74
CA VAL A 9 24.30 -35.93 7.43
C VAL A 9 25.25 -37.09 7.17
N ALA A 10 25.83 -37.16 5.96
CA ALA A 10 26.86 -38.15 5.65
C ALA A 10 28.16 -37.80 6.40
N GLY A 11 28.57 -38.67 7.35
CA GLY A 11 29.79 -38.46 8.11
C GLY A 11 31.05 -38.77 7.33
N SER A 12 32.03 -37.86 7.35
CA SER A 12 33.33 -38.01 6.69
C SER A 12 34.39 -38.72 7.53
N GLN A 13 34.12 -38.88 8.83
CA GLN A 13 35.08 -39.50 9.77
C GLN A 13 35.03 -41.05 9.76
N ARG A 14 36.09 -41.67 10.36
CA ARG A 14 36.20 -43.11 10.45
C ARG A 14 34.93 -43.76 11.04
N GLN A 15 34.39 -44.81 10.37
CA GLN A 15 33.12 -45.48 10.70
C GLN A 15 31.86 -44.62 10.52
N GLY A 16 31.88 -43.63 9.62
CA GLY A 16 30.68 -42.80 9.32
C GLY A 16 30.34 -41.80 10.38
N ARG A 17 31.26 -41.44 11.31
CA ARG A 17 31.02 -40.41 12.31
C ARG A 17 30.88 -39.03 11.64
N VAL A 18 29.82 -38.33 12.03
CA VAL A 18 29.52 -36.95 11.61
C VAL A 18 30.36 -35.96 12.41
N SER A 19 31.12 -35.12 11.74
CA SER A 19 31.90 -34.02 12.35
C SER A 19 31.16 -32.69 12.23
N GLU A 20 31.60 -31.69 13.01
CA GLU A 20 31.06 -30.33 12.92
C GLU A 20 31.21 -29.73 11.50
N ASN A 21 32.30 -30.11 10.79
CA ASN A 21 32.51 -29.70 9.40
C ASN A 21 31.50 -30.33 8.45
N ASP A 22 31.10 -31.58 8.68
CA ASP A 22 30.09 -32.25 7.86
C ASP A 22 28.72 -31.59 8.02
N ILE A 23 28.39 -31.17 9.22
CA ILE A 23 27.17 -30.41 9.50
C ILE A 23 27.22 -29.05 8.82
N LYS A 24 28.34 -28.33 8.91
CA LYS A 24 28.52 -27.04 8.21
C LYS A 24 28.43 -27.16 6.70
N LEU A 25 29.05 -28.18 6.12
CA LEU A 25 28.95 -28.47 4.67
C LEU A 25 27.52 -28.91 4.26
N PHE A 26 26.83 -29.68 5.11
CA PHE A 26 25.47 -30.10 4.85
C PHE A 26 24.50 -28.89 4.93
N VAL A 27 24.68 -28.01 5.88
CA VAL A 27 23.91 -26.75 5.98
C VAL A 27 24.22 -25.82 4.80
N ALA A 28 25.47 -25.76 4.35
CA ALA A 28 25.88 -24.96 3.20
C ALA A 28 25.45 -25.55 1.85
N SER A 29 25.37 -26.91 1.73
CA SER A 29 24.97 -27.60 0.51
C SER A 29 23.47 -27.71 0.32
N LYS A 30 22.70 -27.69 1.40
CA LYS A 30 21.27 -27.44 1.35
C LYS A 30 21.09 -25.93 1.38
N THR A 31 20.80 -25.36 0.22
CA THR A 31 19.94 -24.18 0.16
C THR A 31 18.80 -24.48 1.11
N TYR A 32 18.74 -23.80 2.25
CA TYR A 32 17.71 -23.98 3.24
C TYR A 32 16.41 -23.63 2.50
N GLU A 33 15.74 -24.65 1.95
CA GLU A 33 14.35 -24.48 1.59
C GLU A 33 13.65 -24.24 2.93
N ILE A 34 13.52 -22.95 3.26
CA ILE A 34 12.53 -22.54 4.26
C ILE A 34 11.28 -23.24 3.80
N PRO A 35 10.71 -24.18 4.59
CA PRO A 35 9.48 -24.82 4.20
C PRO A 35 8.53 -23.67 3.90
N LYS A 36 8.19 -23.48 2.60
CA LYS A 36 7.15 -22.53 2.23
C LYS A 36 6.00 -22.88 3.15
N PRO A 37 5.51 -21.94 3.98
CA PRO A 37 4.35 -22.25 4.79
C PRO A 37 3.35 -22.81 3.79
N GLU A 38 3.01 -24.09 3.94
CA GLU A 38 1.89 -24.66 3.21
C GLU A 38 0.74 -23.72 3.57
N ILE A 39 0.40 -22.84 2.65
CA ILE A 39 -0.87 -22.12 2.70
C ILE A 39 -1.85 -23.28 2.59
N LYS A 40 -2.23 -23.83 3.75
CA LYS A 40 -3.34 -24.77 3.82
C LYS A 40 -4.45 -24.05 3.09
N ASN A 41 -4.72 -24.53 1.88
CA ASN A 41 -5.84 -24.06 1.09
C ASN A 41 -6.97 -23.88 2.09
N ASN A 42 -7.48 -22.65 2.19
CA ASN A 42 -8.56 -22.30 3.09
C ASN A 42 -9.58 -23.44 2.99
N GLU A 43 -9.49 -24.43 3.88
CA GLU A 43 -10.62 -25.27 4.18
C GLU A 43 -11.70 -24.25 4.50
N LYS A 44 -12.70 -24.16 3.61
CA LYS A 44 -13.83 -23.29 3.84
C LYS A 44 -14.29 -23.62 5.24
N LEU A 45 -14.13 -22.70 6.17
CA LEU A 45 -14.71 -22.83 7.49
C LEU A 45 -16.18 -23.18 7.23
N LYS A 46 -16.50 -24.46 7.36
CA LYS A 46 -17.88 -24.92 7.17
C LYS A 46 -18.65 -24.29 8.29
N GLN A 47 -19.55 -23.43 7.94
CA GLN A 47 -20.46 -22.83 8.88
C GLN A 47 -21.36 -23.94 9.41
N GLU A 48 -21.36 -24.18 10.74
CA GLU A 48 -22.11 -25.25 11.40
C GLU A 48 -23.61 -24.93 11.45
N TYR A 49 -24.02 -23.74 11.05
CA TYR A 49 -25.41 -23.27 11.09
C TYR A 49 -25.78 -22.50 9.82
N ALA A 50 -27.06 -22.44 9.51
CA ALA A 50 -27.62 -21.55 8.48
C ALA A 50 -28.07 -20.23 9.11
N HIS A 51 -27.73 -19.10 8.47
CA HIS A 51 -28.18 -17.79 8.97
C HIS A 51 -29.69 -17.66 9.07
N SER A 52 -30.42 -18.34 8.19
CA SER A 52 -31.91 -18.42 8.21
C SER A 52 -32.49 -19.00 9.49
N ASP A 53 -31.68 -19.76 10.27
CA ASP A 53 -32.13 -20.34 11.53
C ASP A 53 -32.30 -19.27 12.65
N PHE A 54 -31.69 -18.08 12.43
CA PHE A 54 -31.68 -16.98 13.40
C PHE A 54 -32.57 -15.80 12.98
N GLY A 55 -33.12 -15.80 11.78
CA GLY A 55 -33.96 -14.73 11.28
C GLY A 55 -34.01 -14.61 9.76
N GLU A 56 -34.71 -13.59 9.29
CA GLU A 56 -34.78 -13.31 7.85
C GLU A 56 -33.44 -12.89 7.30
N VAL A 57 -33.04 -13.43 6.14
CA VAL A 57 -31.77 -13.17 5.48
C VAL A 57 -31.98 -12.74 4.04
N GLU A 58 -31.18 -11.78 3.59
CA GLU A 58 -31.11 -11.35 2.20
C GLU A 58 -29.74 -11.75 1.61
N ILE A 59 -29.74 -12.44 0.49
CA ILE A 59 -28.52 -12.81 -0.24
C ILE A 59 -28.30 -11.81 -1.37
N LYS A 60 -27.13 -11.13 -1.36
CA LYS A 60 -26.73 -10.15 -2.39
C LYS A 60 -25.49 -10.60 -3.14
N ASP A 61 -25.48 -10.38 -4.45
CA ASP A 61 -24.29 -10.61 -5.27
C ASP A 61 -23.19 -9.59 -4.96
N ILE A 62 -21.95 -10.07 -4.83
CA ILE A 62 -20.79 -9.21 -4.67
C ILE A 62 -20.29 -8.75 -6.05
N PRO A 63 -20.18 -7.45 -6.30
CA PRO A 63 -19.67 -6.91 -7.57
C PRO A 63 -18.30 -7.49 -7.96
N ARG A 64 -18.08 -7.68 -9.27
CA ARG A 64 -16.84 -8.27 -9.79
C ARG A 64 -15.58 -7.56 -9.31
N VAL A 65 -15.60 -6.22 -9.26
CA VAL A 65 -14.45 -5.42 -8.78
C VAL A 65 -14.14 -5.77 -7.32
N LYS A 66 -15.16 -5.87 -6.45
CA LYS A 66 -14.97 -6.25 -5.05
C LYS A 66 -14.41 -7.67 -4.90
N LYS A 67 -14.87 -8.62 -5.72
CA LYS A 67 -14.32 -10.00 -5.74
C LYS A 67 -12.84 -10.03 -6.13
N LEU A 68 -12.44 -9.19 -7.10
CA LEU A 68 -11.03 -9.11 -7.53
C LEU A 68 -10.18 -8.40 -6.50
N SER A 69 -10.61 -7.22 -6.02
CA SER A 69 -9.84 -6.44 -5.04
C SER A 69 -9.64 -7.19 -3.73
N SER A 70 -10.63 -7.99 -3.27
CA SER A 70 -10.47 -8.77 -2.04
C SER A 70 -9.31 -9.78 -2.14
N LYS A 71 -9.11 -10.43 -3.29
CA LYS A 71 -7.99 -11.34 -3.49
C LYS A 71 -6.64 -10.62 -3.43
N TYR A 72 -6.53 -9.44 -4.06
CA TYR A 72 -5.32 -8.63 -4.00
C TYR A 72 -5.03 -8.13 -2.58
N LEU A 73 -6.06 -7.67 -1.88
CA LEU A 73 -5.92 -7.20 -0.49
C LEU A 73 -5.54 -8.34 0.46
N MET A 74 -6.12 -9.53 0.30
CA MET A 74 -5.72 -10.72 1.07
C MET A 74 -4.26 -11.10 0.80
N ASN A 75 -3.84 -11.09 -0.46
CA ASN A 75 -2.44 -11.34 -0.82
C ASN A 75 -1.50 -10.32 -0.16
N SER A 76 -1.85 -9.04 -0.19
CA SER A 76 -1.08 -7.98 0.48
C SER A 76 -1.00 -8.20 1.98
N TRP A 77 -2.14 -8.50 2.61
CA TRP A 77 -2.23 -8.70 4.06
C TRP A 77 -1.42 -9.89 4.56
N THR A 78 -1.43 -10.99 3.81
CA THR A 78 -0.71 -12.22 4.20
C THR A 78 0.78 -12.20 3.92
N ASN A 79 1.22 -11.45 2.89
CA ASN A 79 2.62 -11.48 2.44
C ASN A 79 3.44 -10.27 2.91
N ILE A 80 2.81 -9.20 3.42
CA ILE A 80 3.53 -8.01 3.86
C ILE A 80 3.34 -7.82 5.37
N PRO A 81 4.41 -7.88 6.18
CA PRO A 81 4.36 -7.46 7.58
C PRO A 81 4.06 -5.97 7.67
N HIS A 82 2.87 -5.61 8.14
CA HIS A 82 2.45 -4.21 8.24
C HIS A 82 2.89 -3.60 9.58
N VAL A 83 3.53 -2.44 9.51
CA VAL A 83 3.80 -1.58 10.67
C VAL A 83 3.22 -0.21 10.36
N THR A 84 2.44 0.35 11.27
CA THR A 84 1.79 1.66 11.10
C THR A 84 2.41 2.69 12.02
N ASN A 85 2.86 3.81 11.44
CA ASN A 85 3.26 5.01 12.18
C ASN A 85 2.21 6.08 11.93
N HIS A 86 1.83 6.80 12.99
CA HIS A 86 0.94 7.96 12.93
C HIS A 86 1.73 9.22 13.25
N ASP A 87 1.46 10.26 12.49
CA ASP A 87 2.06 11.57 12.70
C ASP A 87 1.07 12.66 12.27
N GLU A 88 1.31 13.90 12.67
CA GLU A 88 0.50 15.06 12.34
C GLU A 88 1.38 16.13 11.69
N ALA A 89 0.83 16.81 10.70
CA ALA A 89 1.49 17.91 10.02
C ALA A 89 0.61 19.16 10.07
N ASP A 90 1.20 20.28 10.46
CA ASP A 90 0.55 21.58 10.32
C ASP A 90 0.50 21.97 8.85
N ILE A 91 -0.70 22.18 8.35
CA ILE A 91 -0.97 22.57 6.97
C ILE A 91 -1.62 23.97 6.87
N THR A 92 -1.55 24.78 7.92
CA THR A 92 -2.21 26.09 7.97
C THR A 92 -1.80 26.98 6.81
N GLU A 93 -0.50 27.21 6.61
CA GLU A 93 0.02 28.00 5.50
C GLU A 93 -0.31 27.38 4.12
N LEU A 94 -0.29 26.04 4.03
CA LEU A 94 -0.66 25.34 2.81
C LEU A 94 -2.13 25.57 2.45
N GLU A 95 -3.03 25.55 3.43
CA GLU A 95 -4.46 25.77 3.21
C GLU A 95 -4.75 27.24 2.85
N GLU A 96 -4.08 28.18 3.48
CA GLU A 96 -4.14 29.60 3.09
C GLU A 96 -3.69 29.80 1.65
N PHE A 97 -2.53 29.26 1.29
CA PHE A 97 -2.02 29.30 -0.08
C PHE A 97 -2.99 28.64 -1.06
N ARG A 98 -3.47 27.43 -0.77
CA ARG A 98 -4.39 26.68 -1.63
C ARG A 98 -5.70 27.42 -1.87
N THR A 99 -6.26 28.06 -0.85
CA THR A 99 -7.53 28.81 -0.94
C THR A 99 -7.37 30.15 -1.65
N SER A 100 -6.17 30.73 -1.65
CA SER A 100 -5.85 31.95 -2.38
C SER A 100 -5.60 31.73 -3.88
N PHE A 101 -5.51 30.45 -4.32
CA PHE A 101 -5.10 30.12 -5.69
C PHE A 101 -6.14 30.58 -6.70
N THR A 102 -5.72 31.47 -7.57
CA THR A 102 -6.55 32.02 -8.66
C THR A 102 -5.93 31.74 -10.01
N ASP A 103 -6.75 31.68 -11.04
CA ASP A 103 -6.27 31.61 -12.42
C ASP A 103 -5.72 32.99 -12.82
N ILE A 104 -4.47 33.02 -13.29
CA ILE A 104 -3.78 34.27 -13.66
C ILE A 104 -4.43 34.98 -14.84
N TYR A 105 -5.14 34.25 -15.72
CA TYR A 105 -5.74 34.79 -16.93
C TYR A 105 -7.21 35.17 -16.73
N THR A 106 -7.96 34.39 -15.94
CA THR A 106 -9.39 34.61 -15.74
C THR A 106 -9.73 35.31 -14.42
N GLY A 107 -8.81 35.32 -13.46
CA GLY A 107 -9.07 35.81 -12.10
C GLY A 107 -9.99 34.90 -11.25
N GLU A 108 -10.44 33.78 -11.81
CA GLU A 108 -11.33 32.86 -11.11
C GLU A 108 -10.58 31.99 -10.09
N LYS A 109 -11.23 31.71 -8.96
CA LYS A 109 -10.67 30.81 -7.95
C LYS A 109 -10.58 29.39 -8.48
N LYS A 110 -9.38 28.83 -8.53
CA LYS A 110 -9.14 27.41 -8.85
C LYS A 110 -9.36 26.54 -7.64
N LYS A 111 -10.26 25.57 -7.74
CA LYS A 111 -10.46 24.55 -6.71
C LYS A 111 -9.41 23.44 -6.85
N ILE A 112 -8.28 23.58 -6.16
CA ILE A 112 -7.23 22.56 -6.08
C ILE A 112 -7.44 21.79 -4.77
N THR A 113 -7.41 20.45 -4.86
CA THR A 113 -7.53 19.61 -3.66
C THR A 113 -6.19 19.53 -2.91
N PRO A 114 -6.19 19.41 -1.58
CA PRO A 114 -4.96 19.20 -0.79
C PRO A 114 -4.14 18.00 -1.30
N LEU A 115 -4.82 16.98 -1.82
CA LEU A 115 -4.19 15.78 -2.37
C LEU A 115 -3.16 16.09 -3.47
N ALA A 116 -3.37 17.13 -4.28
CA ALA A 116 -2.40 17.51 -5.33
C ALA A 116 -1.05 17.95 -4.75
N PHE A 117 -1.08 18.67 -3.63
CA PHE A 117 0.12 19.06 -2.90
C PHE A 117 0.78 17.88 -2.21
N ILE A 118 -0.01 16.99 -1.61
CA ILE A 118 0.48 15.76 -0.97
C ILE A 118 1.20 14.87 -1.99
N VAL A 119 0.67 14.74 -3.23
CA VAL A 119 1.35 14.02 -4.31
C VAL A 119 2.72 14.62 -4.61
N LYS A 120 2.85 15.96 -4.66
CA LYS A 120 4.15 16.61 -4.87
C LYS A 120 5.10 16.39 -3.72
N ALA A 121 4.64 16.51 -2.49
CA ALA A 121 5.44 16.25 -1.29
C ALA A 121 5.93 14.79 -1.27
N LEU A 122 5.03 13.83 -1.57
CA LEU A 122 5.39 12.42 -1.65
C LEU A 122 6.46 12.16 -2.72
N THR A 123 6.33 12.73 -3.92
CA THR A 123 7.35 12.52 -4.96
C THR A 123 8.71 13.09 -4.57
N ALA A 124 8.76 14.21 -3.86
CA ALA A 124 10.00 14.78 -3.32
C ALA A 124 10.60 13.85 -2.24
N SER A 125 9.76 13.31 -1.36
CA SER A 125 10.18 12.37 -0.32
C SER A 125 10.72 11.06 -0.92
N LEU A 126 10.06 10.51 -1.94
CA LEU A 126 10.52 9.29 -2.62
C LEU A 126 11.88 9.49 -3.35
N LYS A 127 12.18 10.70 -3.84
CA LYS A 127 13.49 11.04 -4.38
C LYS A 127 14.56 11.06 -3.30
N LYS A 128 14.24 11.55 -2.10
CA LYS A 128 15.15 11.60 -0.96
C LYS A 128 15.35 10.25 -0.31
N PHE A 129 14.31 9.40 -0.30
CA PHE A 129 14.30 8.08 0.33
C PHE A 129 13.94 6.99 -0.69
N PRO A 130 14.87 6.62 -1.58
CA PRO A 130 14.56 5.73 -2.71
C PRO A 130 14.11 4.32 -2.33
N ASN A 131 14.43 3.84 -1.13
CA ASN A 131 13.97 2.54 -0.64
C ASN A 131 12.45 2.48 -0.52
N PHE A 132 11.77 3.61 -0.26
CA PHE A 132 10.30 3.68 -0.30
C PHE A 132 9.72 3.65 -1.71
N ASN A 133 10.56 3.89 -2.74
CA ASN A 133 10.18 3.77 -4.15
C ASN A 133 10.64 2.43 -4.74
N SER A 134 10.35 1.34 -4.06
CA SER A 134 10.79 0.01 -4.44
C SER A 134 9.65 -1.02 -4.49
N SER A 135 9.97 -2.23 -4.92
CA SER A 135 9.12 -3.40 -4.90
C SER A 135 9.88 -4.58 -4.29
N ILE A 136 9.15 -5.47 -3.64
CA ILE A 136 9.66 -6.67 -2.97
C ILE A 136 9.09 -7.96 -3.59
N ASP A 137 8.78 -7.93 -4.86
CA ASP A 137 8.26 -9.06 -5.64
C ASP A 137 9.27 -10.21 -5.82
N GLU A 138 10.56 -9.94 -5.63
CA GLU A 138 11.66 -10.92 -5.71
C GLU A 138 12.36 -11.15 -4.35
N ILE A 139 11.62 -11.08 -3.26
CA ILE A 139 12.20 -11.18 -1.91
C ILE A 139 12.83 -12.55 -1.64
N ASP A 140 12.28 -13.63 -2.18
CA ASP A 140 12.83 -14.98 -2.07
C ASP A 140 14.23 -15.11 -2.72
N GLU A 141 14.55 -14.24 -3.68
CA GLU A 141 15.87 -14.13 -4.31
C GLU A 141 16.80 -13.15 -3.58
N GLY A 142 16.37 -12.55 -2.48
CA GLY A 142 17.10 -11.52 -1.76
C GLY A 142 17.26 -10.21 -2.54
N LYS A 143 16.36 -9.93 -3.48
CA LYS A 143 16.41 -8.75 -4.33
C LYS A 143 15.26 -7.77 -4.04
N MET A 144 15.56 -6.50 -4.20
CA MET A 144 14.61 -5.40 -4.14
C MET A 144 14.73 -4.54 -5.39
N THR A 145 13.62 -4.31 -6.09
CA THR A 145 13.60 -3.47 -7.29
C THR A 145 13.39 -2.01 -6.92
N VAL A 146 14.43 -1.17 -6.97
CA VAL A 146 14.33 0.28 -6.75
C VAL A 146 13.93 0.96 -8.05
N LYS A 147 12.77 1.62 -8.05
CA LYS A 147 12.19 2.28 -9.22
C LYS A 147 12.83 3.64 -9.47
N LYS A 148 13.05 3.97 -10.73
CA LYS A 148 13.55 5.29 -11.16
C LYS A 148 12.45 6.17 -11.77
N TYR A 149 11.20 5.77 -11.64
CA TYR A 149 10.00 6.50 -12.03
C TYR A 149 9.12 6.76 -10.81
N TYR A 150 8.23 7.74 -10.90
CA TYR A 150 7.39 8.18 -9.78
C TYR A 150 5.92 8.17 -10.22
N HIS A 151 5.29 7.00 -10.09
CA HIS A 151 3.88 6.76 -10.43
C HIS A 151 3.09 6.57 -9.14
N VAL A 152 2.37 7.60 -8.74
CA VAL A 152 1.65 7.61 -7.46
C VAL A 152 0.29 6.94 -7.62
N GLY A 153 0.05 5.87 -6.85
CA GLY A 153 -1.27 5.25 -6.75
C GLY A 153 -2.23 6.14 -5.96
N ILE A 154 -3.45 6.26 -6.41
CA ILE A 154 -4.49 7.01 -5.71
C ILE A 154 -5.66 6.07 -5.42
N ALA A 155 -5.95 5.83 -4.16
CA ALA A 155 -7.11 5.02 -3.78
C ALA A 155 -8.40 5.79 -4.06
N VAL A 156 -9.23 5.25 -4.93
CA VAL A 156 -10.52 5.82 -5.32
C VAL A 156 -11.63 4.87 -4.92
N ASP A 157 -12.50 5.33 -4.04
CA ASP A 157 -13.74 4.62 -3.73
C ASP A 157 -14.76 4.82 -4.85
N THR A 158 -15.37 3.71 -5.29
CA THR A 158 -16.38 3.70 -6.34
C THR A 158 -17.57 2.83 -5.93
N PRO A 159 -18.76 3.04 -6.53
CA PRO A 159 -19.90 2.16 -6.29
C PRO A 159 -19.63 0.67 -6.57
N HIS A 160 -18.62 0.40 -7.41
CA HIS A 160 -18.24 -0.95 -7.82
C HIS A 160 -17.18 -1.60 -6.91
N GLY A 161 -16.49 -0.79 -6.08
CA GLY A 161 -15.42 -1.18 -5.19
C GLY A 161 -14.20 -0.26 -5.31
N LEU A 162 -13.17 -0.53 -4.49
CA LEU A 162 -11.93 0.22 -4.46
C LEU A 162 -11.09 -0.02 -5.72
N MET A 163 -10.64 1.07 -6.33
CA MET A 163 -9.68 1.06 -7.45
C MET A 163 -8.48 1.96 -7.12
N VAL A 164 -7.29 1.58 -7.60
CA VAL A 164 -6.06 2.33 -7.33
C VAL A 164 -5.35 2.68 -8.65
N PRO A 165 -5.89 3.66 -9.41
CA PRO A 165 -5.22 4.14 -10.62
C PRO A 165 -3.89 4.81 -10.28
N LYS A 166 -2.99 4.85 -11.25
CA LYS A 166 -1.65 5.43 -11.11
C LYS A 166 -1.56 6.79 -11.83
N LEU A 167 -1.28 7.82 -11.06
CA LEU A 167 -0.87 9.12 -11.58
C LEU A 167 0.59 9.01 -12.04
N ARG A 168 0.80 8.89 -13.35
CA ARG A 168 2.14 8.61 -13.90
C ARG A 168 3.02 9.84 -13.94
N ASN A 169 4.34 9.65 -13.74
CA ASN A 169 5.36 10.70 -13.82
C ASN A 169 4.97 11.95 -12.99
N ALA A 170 4.50 11.73 -11.76
CA ALA A 170 3.97 12.78 -10.90
C ALA A 170 5.05 13.81 -10.51
N ASP A 171 6.31 13.44 -10.53
CA ASP A 171 7.44 14.31 -10.26
C ASP A 171 7.61 15.41 -11.32
N ASN A 172 7.34 15.12 -12.58
CA ASN A 172 7.48 16.04 -13.71
C ASN A 172 6.27 16.95 -13.95
N LYS A 173 5.20 16.78 -13.15
CA LYS A 173 3.95 17.52 -13.31
C LYS A 173 3.84 18.65 -12.29
N ASN A 174 3.28 19.77 -12.72
CA ASN A 174 2.91 20.85 -11.80
C ASN A 174 1.57 20.54 -11.12
N ILE A 175 1.24 21.31 -10.08
CA ILE A 175 0.05 21.10 -9.25
C ILE A 175 -1.26 21.18 -10.06
N ASN A 176 -1.35 22.06 -11.05
CA ASN A 176 -2.54 22.21 -11.88
C ASN A 176 -2.78 20.95 -12.73
N ILE A 177 -1.72 20.40 -13.34
CA ILE A 177 -1.79 19.16 -14.11
C ILE A 177 -2.17 17.99 -13.20
N ILE A 178 -1.53 17.88 -12.04
CA ILE A 178 -1.85 16.84 -11.04
C ILE A 178 -3.33 16.94 -10.65
N SER A 179 -3.82 18.13 -10.31
CA SER A 179 -5.21 18.33 -9.88
C SER A 179 -6.21 17.92 -10.97
N SER A 180 -5.95 18.28 -12.24
CA SER A 180 -6.81 17.90 -13.36
C SER A 180 -6.79 16.40 -13.65
N GLU A 181 -5.62 15.76 -13.58
CA GLU A 181 -5.49 14.32 -13.77
C GLU A 181 -6.10 13.51 -12.64
N LEU A 182 -5.98 13.95 -11.38
CA LEU A 182 -6.65 13.32 -10.23
C LEU A 182 -8.16 13.27 -10.45
N LYS A 183 -8.76 14.37 -10.91
CA LYS A 183 -10.19 14.42 -11.24
C LYS A 183 -10.52 13.44 -12.36
N LYS A 184 -9.76 13.48 -13.47
CA LYS A 184 -9.95 12.58 -14.62
C LYS A 184 -9.88 11.10 -14.23
N LEU A 185 -8.86 10.70 -13.45
CA LEU A 185 -8.67 9.33 -12.97
C LEU A 185 -9.84 8.89 -12.08
N SER A 186 -10.27 9.76 -11.17
CA SER A 186 -11.43 9.49 -10.31
C SER A 186 -12.71 9.26 -11.12
N ASP A 187 -12.99 10.13 -12.09
CA ASP A 187 -14.18 10.01 -12.96
C ASP A 187 -14.12 8.76 -13.83
N GLN A 188 -12.94 8.41 -14.36
CA GLN A 188 -12.75 7.17 -15.13
C GLN A 188 -12.98 5.92 -14.29
N CYS A 189 -12.51 5.90 -13.04
CA CYS A 189 -12.74 4.77 -12.12
C CYS A 189 -14.23 4.63 -11.78
N ARG A 190 -14.90 5.72 -11.41
CA ARG A 190 -16.35 5.68 -11.07
C ARG A 190 -17.23 5.21 -12.22
N ASN A 191 -16.84 5.55 -13.46
CA ASN A 191 -17.56 5.17 -14.66
C ASN A 191 -17.06 3.86 -15.29
N LEU A 192 -16.14 3.12 -14.66
CA LEU A 192 -15.51 1.89 -15.18
C LEU A 192 -14.85 2.08 -16.57
N LYS A 193 -14.36 3.29 -16.86
CA LYS A 193 -13.69 3.65 -18.12
C LYS A 193 -12.17 3.71 -18.01
N ILE A 194 -11.62 3.32 -16.86
CA ILE A 194 -10.16 3.28 -16.63
C ILE A 194 -9.53 2.14 -17.43
N ASP A 195 -8.42 2.42 -18.11
CA ASP A 195 -7.63 1.37 -18.77
C ASP A 195 -6.96 0.49 -17.71
N LYS A 196 -7.00 -0.82 -17.91
CA LYS A 196 -6.42 -1.80 -16.98
C LYS A 196 -4.93 -1.53 -16.71
N LYS A 197 -4.18 -1.06 -17.71
CA LYS A 197 -2.75 -0.73 -17.55
C LYS A 197 -2.50 0.38 -16.54
N GLU A 198 -3.46 1.31 -16.36
CA GLU A 198 -3.33 2.40 -15.39
C GLU A 198 -3.45 1.95 -13.93
N LEU A 199 -3.79 0.70 -13.68
CA LEU A 199 -3.87 0.13 -12.33
C LEU A 199 -2.55 -0.49 -11.85
N PHE A 200 -1.52 -0.61 -12.72
CA PHE A 200 -0.27 -1.28 -12.41
C PHE A 200 0.95 -0.36 -12.46
N GLY A 201 2.07 -0.84 -11.91
CA GLY A 201 3.37 -0.16 -11.97
C GLY A 201 3.46 1.06 -11.05
N GLY A 202 2.83 1.02 -9.89
CA GLY A 202 2.90 2.09 -8.88
C GLY A 202 4.24 2.16 -8.17
N SER A 203 4.57 3.36 -7.70
CA SER A 203 5.69 3.65 -6.80
C SER A 203 5.26 3.48 -5.35
N MET A 204 4.27 4.24 -4.93
CA MET A 204 3.65 4.22 -3.62
C MET A 204 2.21 4.71 -3.77
N THR A 205 1.30 4.17 -2.99
CA THR A 205 -0.12 4.54 -3.02
C THR A 205 -0.45 5.56 -1.92
N ILE A 206 -1.33 6.51 -2.24
CA ILE A 206 -1.98 7.42 -1.29
C ILE A 206 -3.44 6.98 -1.13
N THR A 207 -3.88 6.82 0.10
CA THR A 207 -5.30 6.66 0.42
C THR A 207 -5.74 7.80 1.34
N SER A 208 -6.83 8.49 1.00
CA SER A 208 -7.30 9.65 1.74
C SER A 208 -8.72 9.46 2.22
N LEU A 209 -8.91 9.67 3.52
CA LEU A 209 -10.22 9.71 4.17
C LEU A 209 -10.73 11.15 4.37
N GLY A 210 -10.07 12.14 3.80
CA GLY A 210 -10.43 13.56 3.97
C GLY A 210 -11.87 13.90 3.61
N GLY A 211 -12.47 13.17 2.66
CA GLY A 211 -13.88 13.34 2.27
C GLY A 211 -14.87 12.46 3.03
N ILE A 212 -14.39 11.44 3.76
CA ILE A 212 -15.22 10.44 4.46
C ILE A 212 -15.22 10.72 5.97
N GLY A 213 -14.06 11.12 6.51
CA GLY A 213 -13.82 11.34 7.94
C GLY A 213 -12.90 10.27 8.53
N GLY A 214 -12.42 10.53 9.75
CA GLY A 214 -11.47 9.70 10.48
C GLY A 214 -10.11 10.36 10.60
N SER A 215 -9.57 10.37 11.82
CA SER A 215 -8.28 10.97 12.15
C SER A 215 -7.13 9.98 11.94
N PHE A 216 -7.34 8.72 12.32
CA PHE A 216 -6.33 7.65 12.24
C PHE A 216 -6.92 6.39 11.62
N PHE A 217 -6.12 5.70 10.81
CA PHE A 217 -6.48 4.40 10.23
C PHE A 217 -5.24 3.68 9.74
N THR A 218 -5.35 2.37 9.53
CA THR A 218 -4.26 1.53 9.05
C THR A 218 -4.59 1.03 7.65
N PRO A 219 -4.05 1.64 6.59
CA PRO A 219 -4.28 1.19 5.22
C PRO A 219 -3.48 -0.08 4.92
N ILE A 220 -4.02 -0.93 4.04
CA ILE A 220 -3.32 -2.11 3.53
C ILE A 220 -2.39 -1.70 2.40
N ILE A 221 -1.11 -2.07 2.48
CA ILE A 221 -0.12 -1.80 1.43
C ILE A 221 -0.53 -2.51 0.14
N ASN A 222 -0.42 -1.82 -0.98
CA ASN A 222 -0.78 -2.34 -2.29
C ASN A 222 0.40 -3.10 -2.90
N PHE A 223 0.44 -4.43 -2.72
CA PHE A 223 1.51 -5.28 -3.24
C PHE A 223 1.77 -5.01 -4.75
N PRO A 224 3.02 -4.95 -5.23
CA PRO A 224 4.30 -5.17 -4.54
C PRO A 224 4.95 -3.89 -3.96
N GLU A 225 4.20 -2.82 -3.75
CA GLU A 225 4.69 -1.60 -3.11
C GLU A 225 5.13 -1.90 -1.66
N VAL A 226 6.09 -1.14 -1.13
CA VAL A 226 6.63 -1.35 0.22
C VAL A 226 5.99 -0.46 1.28
N ALA A 227 5.20 0.53 0.86
CA ALA A 227 4.53 1.45 1.77
C ALA A 227 3.26 2.04 1.14
N ILE A 228 2.40 2.57 2.00
CA ILE A 228 1.18 3.31 1.64
C ILE A 228 1.05 4.53 2.55
N LEU A 229 0.70 5.68 1.98
CA LEU A 229 0.44 6.90 2.74
C LEU A 229 -1.07 7.03 3.02
N GLY A 230 -1.45 6.94 4.30
CA GLY A 230 -2.80 7.26 4.76
C GLY A 230 -2.93 8.74 5.12
N VAL A 231 -3.96 9.41 4.60
CA VAL A 231 -4.25 10.82 4.87
C VAL A 231 -5.61 10.93 5.55
N GLY A 232 -5.63 11.31 6.80
CA GLY A 232 -6.83 11.56 7.59
C GLY A 232 -7.55 12.86 7.18
N LYS A 233 -8.61 13.17 7.90
CA LYS A 233 -9.33 14.44 7.75
C LYS A 233 -8.53 15.57 8.37
N SER A 234 -8.45 16.72 7.67
CA SER A 234 -7.89 17.94 8.23
C SER A 234 -8.85 18.54 9.28
N GLU A 235 -8.31 18.89 10.44
CA GLU A 235 -9.07 19.44 11.55
C GLU A 235 -8.37 20.69 12.07
N LYS A 236 -9.14 21.66 12.57
CA LYS A 236 -8.59 22.81 13.29
C LYS A 236 -8.31 22.37 14.72
N LYS A 237 -7.06 22.51 15.15
CA LYS A 237 -6.64 22.22 16.52
C LYS A 237 -6.18 23.50 17.20
N GLN A 238 -6.55 23.68 18.46
CA GLN A 238 -5.94 24.68 19.30
C GLN A 238 -4.58 24.16 19.78
N ILE A 239 -3.54 24.94 19.52
CA ILE A 239 -2.18 24.62 19.95
C ILE A 239 -1.77 25.63 21.01
N PHE A 240 -1.17 25.16 22.11
CA PHE A 240 -0.61 26.03 23.13
C PHE A 240 0.84 26.36 22.77
N LEU A 241 1.05 27.59 22.27
CA LEU A 241 2.36 28.12 21.90
C LEU A 241 2.66 29.38 22.74
N ASP A 242 3.86 29.45 23.30
CA ASP A 242 4.35 30.61 24.04
C ASP A 242 3.37 31.16 25.10
N GLY A 243 2.71 30.25 25.83
CA GLY A 243 1.79 30.65 26.90
C GLY A 243 0.39 31.06 26.46
N LYS A 244 0.03 30.86 25.18
CA LYS A 244 -1.28 31.20 24.62
C LYS A 244 -1.82 30.05 23.74
N PHE A 245 -3.16 29.93 23.69
CA PHE A 245 -3.82 29.10 22.69
C PHE A 245 -3.88 29.85 21.36
N VAL A 246 -3.43 29.20 20.30
CA VAL A 246 -3.44 29.68 18.91
C VAL A 246 -4.32 28.77 18.06
#